data_5f167625ce86cfe07d053b6c53bfc680
#
_entry.id   5f167625ce86cfe07d053b6c53bfc680
#
_cell.length_a   1.000
_cell.length_b   1.000
_cell.length_c   1.000
_cell.angle_alpha   90.00
_cell.angle_beta   90.00
_cell.angle_gamma   90.00
#
_symmetry.space_group_name_H-M   'P 1'
#
loop_
_entity.id
_entity.type
_entity.pdbx_description
1 polymer ?
#
loop_
_entity_poly.entity_id
_entity_poly.type
_entity_poly.pdbx_seq_one_letter_code
_entity_poly.pdbx_strand_id
1 'polypeptide(L)'
;LLQVTYAAAFGRLRSLSLDFLTRDFLLNLARMKDAQEIADALESTWYRNEIESSASMYAPPELIEVAVNKHLVLVNRLATSVVPLFGKNALIAYLSKWDIENIELILAAKSLGRSIEETEAFLVSSRNLPVGITGNVIPYSDLKLLLQQADVEAVVNQLVKYGYGAVLLQELGDFRRSGDLGSFTGALQKYYYQRLLWELRYFRGDELTTREYVRAEIAKKNVLNMLKSKESSLPKEIYARHIIEGGLIDPRQLLEAYESPGLKEIVRRLEPWFDLSGAVERYGETGNLTEFEVEMDRMLGRDYLPRLRSHTLSVSSVFEFVIRAEYERQNIRKIVYAKQYRMSEKYINDILLVA
;
A
#
# COMPACT_ATOMS: atom_id res chain seq x y z
N LEU A 1 -11.15 31.41 2.46
CA LEU A 1 -10.74 30.95 3.81
C LEU A 1 -10.10 29.55 3.78
N LEU A 2 -10.70 28.55 3.09
CA LEU A 2 -10.13 27.19 2.98
C LEU A 2 -8.75 27.17 2.31
N GLN A 3 -8.52 27.94 1.25
CA GLN A 3 -7.23 28.00 0.54
C GLN A 3 -6.09 28.52 1.40
N VAL A 4 -6.35 29.49 2.28
CA VAL A 4 -5.33 30.05 3.19
C VAL A 4 -4.87 29.02 4.23
N THR A 5 -5.77 28.11 4.65
CA THR A 5 -5.44 27.05 5.62
C THR A 5 -4.52 25.99 5.05
N TYR A 6 -4.57 25.71 3.74
CA TYR A 6 -3.64 24.76 3.11
C TYR A 6 -2.27 25.36 2.78
N ALA A 7 -2.11 26.67 2.72
CA ALA A 7 -0.84 27.31 2.38
C ALA A 7 0.29 26.94 3.36
N ALA A 8 0.00 26.94 4.67
CA ALA A 8 0.98 26.57 5.70
C ALA A 8 1.34 25.07 5.62
N ALA A 9 0.35 24.20 5.42
CA ALA A 9 0.56 22.77 5.22
C ALA A 9 1.42 22.51 3.97
N PHE A 10 1.07 23.14 2.85
CA PHE A 10 1.82 23.03 1.61
C PHE A 10 3.27 23.50 1.78
N GLY A 11 3.51 24.68 2.36
CA GLY A 11 4.88 25.21 2.57
C GLY A 11 5.74 24.25 3.38
N ARG A 12 5.20 23.69 4.47
CA ARG A 12 5.92 22.73 5.32
C ARG A 12 6.20 21.41 4.60
N LEU A 13 5.22 20.84 3.93
CA LEU A 13 5.38 19.57 3.19
C LEU A 13 6.30 19.77 1.97
N ARG A 14 6.25 20.93 1.32
CA ARG A 14 7.13 21.26 0.19
C ARG A 14 8.60 21.33 0.61
N SER A 15 8.90 21.91 1.76
CA SER A 15 10.27 21.91 2.30
C SER A 15 10.79 20.49 2.52
N LEU A 16 9.99 19.64 3.15
CA LEU A 16 10.35 18.24 3.41
C LEU A 16 10.35 17.37 2.14
N SER A 17 9.66 17.78 1.09
CA SER A 17 9.69 17.08 -0.19
C SER A 17 11.06 17.09 -0.88
N LEU A 18 11.99 17.91 -0.40
CA LEU A 18 13.38 17.92 -0.86
C LEU A 18 14.21 16.75 -0.31
N ASP A 19 13.76 16.12 0.76
CA ASP A 19 14.44 15.03 1.42
C ASP A 19 14.10 13.66 0.80
N PHE A 20 13.07 13.59 -0.08
CA PHE A 20 12.79 12.36 -0.82
C PHE A 20 13.97 11.92 -1.68
N LEU A 21 14.22 10.62 -1.70
CA LEU A 21 15.30 10.04 -2.48
C LEU A 21 15.11 10.29 -3.98
N THR A 22 16.17 10.74 -4.63
CA THR A 22 16.15 10.93 -6.08
C THR A 22 16.19 9.58 -6.82
N ARG A 23 15.73 9.57 -8.07
CA ARG A 23 15.85 8.39 -8.92
C ARG A 23 17.29 7.89 -9.00
N ASP A 24 18.27 8.80 -9.16
CA ASP A 24 19.68 8.43 -9.26
C ASP A 24 20.18 7.77 -7.98
N PHE A 25 19.72 8.24 -6.81
CA PHE A 25 20.05 7.61 -5.55
C PHE A 25 19.48 6.19 -5.47
N LEU A 26 18.21 5.98 -5.84
CA LEU A 26 17.58 4.64 -5.88
C LEU A 26 18.31 3.71 -6.86
N LEU A 27 18.73 4.20 -8.04
CA LEU A 27 19.53 3.43 -8.98
C LEU A 27 20.91 3.07 -8.40
N ASN A 28 21.52 3.96 -7.62
CA ASN A 28 22.76 3.67 -6.92
C ASN A 28 22.57 2.59 -5.83
N LEU A 29 21.47 2.63 -5.05
CA LEU A 29 21.12 1.54 -4.12
C LEU A 29 20.99 0.20 -4.86
N ALA A 30 20.40 0.20 -6.05
CA ALA A 30 20.25 -1.00 -6.87
C ALA A 30 21.61 -1.60 -7.34
N ARG A 31 22.68 -0.80 -7.40
CA ARG A 31 24.04 -1.26 -7.76
C ARG A 31 24.85 -1.77 -6.60
N MET A 32 24.47 -1.47 -5.36
CA MET A 32 25.17 -1.90 -4.16
C MET A 32 25.22 -3.41 -4.07
N LYS A 33 26.25 -3.90 -3.39
CA LYS A 33 26.55 -5.33 -3.32
C LYS A 33 25.51 -6.11 -2.54
N ASP A 34 25.13 -5.59 -1.38
CA ASP A 34 24.27 -6.28 -0.44
C ASP A 34 23.41 -5.31 0.40
N ALA A 35 22.58 -5.85 1.29
CA ALA A 35 21.70 -5.08 2.14
C ALA A 35 22.45 -4.23 3.18
N GLN A 36 23.69 -4.60 3.56
CA GLN A 36 24.48 -3.79 4.49
C GLN A 36 24.91 -2.49 3.84
N GLU A 37 25.44 -2.53 2.62
CA GLU A 37 25.81 -1.31 1.87
C GLU A 37 24.59 -0.39 1.66
N ILE A 38 23.40 -0.99 1.44
CA ILE A 38 22.16 -0.22 1.32
C ILE A 38 21.80 0.47 2.64
N ALA A 39 21.93 -0.22 3.79
CA ALA A 39 21.67 0.36 5.09
C ALA A 39 22.63 1.52 5.38
N ASP A 40 23.93 1.33 5.13
CA ASP A 40 24.97 2.35 5.31
C ASP A 40 24.70 3.59 4.43
N ALA A 41 24.23 3.40 3.19
CA ALA A 41 23.86 4.51 2.31
C ALA A 41 22.63 5.27 2.80
N LEU A 42 21.62 4.57 3.33
CA LEU A 42 20.41 5.18 3.88
C LEU A 42 20.70 6.02 5.14
N GLU A 43 21.76 5.74 5.90
CA GLU A 43 22.22 6.57 7.03
C GLU A 43 22.63 7.99 6.60
N SER A 44 22.98 8.21 5.34
CA SER A 44 23.28 9.53 4.81
C SER A 44 22.04 10.36 4.41
N THR A 45 20.83 9.81 4.56
CA THR A 45 19.57 10.38 4.15
C THR A 45 18.67 10.72 5.33
N TRP A 46 17.41 11.06 5.08
CA TRP A 46 16.42 11.29 6.13
C TRP A 46 16.00 10.03 6.91
N TYR A 47 16.50 8.83 6.51
CA TYR A 47 16.31 7.56 7.22
C TYR A 47 17.29 7.33 8.38
N ARG A 48 18.29 8.22 8.57
CA ARG A 48 19.36 8.06 9.57
C ARG A 48 18.83 7.65 10.93
N ASN A 49 17.90 8.43 11.49
CA ASN A 49 17.42 8.20 12.87
C ASN A 49 16.74 6.84 13.03
N GLU A 50 16.03 6.38 12.01
CA GLU A 50 15.32 5.10 12.04
C GLU A 50 16.32 3.93 11.92
N ILE A 51 17.35 4.07 11.10
CA ILE A 51 18.44 3.08 10.98
C ILE A 51 19.21 3.01 12.31
N GLU A 52 19.78 4.11 12.80
CA GLU A 52 20.56 4.17 14.03
C GLU A 52 19.77 3.65 15.24
N SER A 53 18.51 4.04 15.39
CA SER A 53 17.66 3.61 16.52
C SER A 53 17.24 2.14 16.47
N SER A 54 17.46 1.45 15.34
CA SER A 54 17.04 0.07 15.14
C SER A 54 18.21 -0.90 14.98
N ALA A 55 19.42 -0.39 14.70
CA ALA A 55 20.62 -1.19 14.42
C ALA A 55 21.07 -2.10 15.59
N SER A 56 20.71 -1.75 16.84
CA SER A 56 21.01 -2.60 17.99
C SER A 56 20.13 -3.86 18.10
N MET A 57 19.00 -3.88 17.40
CA MET A 57 17.98 -4.96 17.48
C MET A 57 17.86 -5.76 16.20
N TYR A 58 18.20 -5.18 15.06
CA TYR A 58 17.99 -5.78 13.74
C TYR A 58 19.25 -5.66 12.91
N ALA A 59 19.55 -6.70 12.13
CA ALA A 59 20.54 -6.66 11.06
C ALA A 59 19.86 -6.48 9.69
N PRO A 60 20.54 -5.96 8.65
CA PRO A 60 19.99 -5.98 7.29
C PRO A 60 19.75 -7.42 6.81
N PRO A 61 18.61 -7.67 6.12
CA PRO A 61 17.65 -6.72 5.54
C PRO A 61 16.55 -6.24 6.49
N GLU A 62 16.29 -6.92 7.62
CA GLU A 62 15.20 -6.58 8.56
C GLU A 62 15.37 -5.16 9.12
N LEU A 63 16.60 -4.72 9.36
CA LEU A 63 16.90 -3.35 9.79
C LEU A 63 16.29 -2.32 8.82
N ILE A 64 16.49 -2.52 7.51
CA ILE A 64 15.95 -1.62 6.49
C ILE A 64 14.41 -1.66 6.50
N GLU A 65 13.81 -2.84 6.57
CA GLU A 65 12.35 -3.00 6.62
C GLU A 65 11.76 -2.23 7.82
N VAL A 66 12.34 -2.41 9.01
CA VAL A 66 11.92 -1.69 10.23
C VAL A 66 12.10 -0.18 10.07
N ALA A 67 13.22 0.26 9.52
CA ALA A 67 13.52 1.68 9.37
C ALA A 67 12.54 2.37 8.40
N VAL A 68 12.28 1.78 7.22
CA VAL A 68 11.37 2.37 6.24
C VAL A 68 9.92 2.36 6.74
N ASN A 69 9.51 1.35 7.51
CA ASN A 69 8.18 1.30 8.12
C ASN A 69 8.01 2.37 9.21
N LYS A 70 9.00 2.54 10.10
CA LYS A 70 9.02 3.62 11.10
C LYS A 70 8.96 4.99 10.43
N HIS A 71 9.79 5.20 9.42
CA HIS A 71 9.87 6.48 8.70
C HIS A 71 8.52 6.81 8.03
N LEU A 72 7.89 5.85 7.36
CA LEU A 72 6.57 6.03 6.77
C LEU A 72 5.54 6.50 7.82
N VAL A 73 5.54 5.93 9.02
CA VAL A 73 4.63 6.34 10.10
C VAL A 73 4.92 7.78 10.53
N LEU A 74 6.20 8.19 10.62
CA LEU A 74 6.58 9.57 10.93
C LEU A 74 6.10 10.56 9.86
N VAL A 75 6.28 10.22 8.59
CA VAL A 75 5.78 11.01 7.46
C VAL A 75 4.26 11.15 7.49
N ASN A 76 3.54 10.05 7.70
CA ASN A 76 2.08 10.04 7.81
C ASN A 76 1.58 10.87 9.00
N ARG A 77 2.26 10.78 10.16
CA ARG A 77 1.98 11.60 11.34
C ARG A 77 2.16 13.08 11.04
N LEU A 78 3.24 13.44 10.37
CA LEU A 78 3.49 14.81 9.97
C LEU A 78 2.38 15.34 9.04
N ALA A 79 2.05 14.59 7.99
CA ALA A 79 0.96 14.95 7.09
C ALA A 79 -0.37 15.14 7.84
N THR A 80 -0.71 14.21 8.75
CA THR A 80 -1.93 14.30 9.58
C THR A 80 -1.93 15.49 10.53
N SER A 81 -0.73 15.93 11.01
CA SER A 81 -0.60 17.08 11.92
C SER A 81 -0.79 18.41 11.23
N VAL A 82 -0.46 18.52 9.95
CA VAL A 82 -0.50 19.77 9.18
C VAL A 82 -1.76 19.90 8.32
N VAL A 83 -2.45 18.79 8.00
CA VAL A 83 -3.65 18.84 7.19
C VAL A 83 -4.79 19.56 7.93
N PRO A 84 -5.50 20.49 7.29
CA PRO A 84 -6.67 21.15 7.86
C PRO A 84 -7.81 20.17 8.15
N LEU A 85 -8.67 20.51 9.11
CA LEU A 85 -9.73 19.64 9.63
C LEU A 85 -10.61 19.03 8.50
N PHE A 86 -10.91 19.82 7.47
CA PHE A 86 -11.73 19.37 6.34
C PHE A 86 -11.15 18.16 5.58
N GLY A 87 -9.82 18.11 5.39
CA GLY A 87 -9.14 17.01 4.72
C GLY A 87 -8.70 15.88 5.66
N LYS A 88 -8.76 16.11 6.98
CA LYS A 88 -8.16 15.21 7.96
C LYS A 88 -8.80 13.85 8.01
N ASN A 89 -10.14 13.78 7.99
CA ASN A 89 -10.84 12.50 8.01
C ASN A 89 -10.56 11.66 6.77
N ALA A 90 -10.50 12.30 5.59
CA ALA A 90 -10.16 11.63 4.34
C ALA A 90 -8.72 11.10 4.36
N LEU A 91 -7.78 11.88 4.88
CA LEU A 91 -6.39 11.43 5.03
C LEU A 91 -6.28 10.26 6.02
N ILE A 92 -6.93 10.34 7.18
CA ILE A 92 -6.95 9.23 8.16
C ILE A 92 -7.59 7.97 7.55
N ALA A 93 -8.69 8.11 6.81
CA ALA A 93 -9.31 6.99 6.11
C ALA A 93 -8.36 6.37 5.08
N TYR A 94 -7.64 7.20 4.32
CA TYR A 94 -6.62 6.71 3.37
C TYR A 94 -5.49 5.97 4.08
N LEU A 95 -4.96 6.51 5.16
CA LEU A 95 -3.86 5.93 5.92
C LEU A 95 -4.25 4.66 6.70
N SER A 96 -5.55 4.40 6.89
CA SER A 96 -6.02 3.16 7.53
C SER A 96 -5.71 1.89 6.72
N LYS A 97 -5.24 2.02 5.48
CA LYS A 97 -4.69 0.88 4.72
C LYS A 97 -3.53 0.18 5.41
N TRP A 98 -2.78 0.90 6.24
CA TRP A 98 -1.68 0.32 7.01
C TRP A 98 -2.18 -0.56 8.16
N ASP A 99 -3.35 -0.25 8.72
CA ASP A 99 -4.03 -1.19 9.63
C ASP A 99 -4.42 -2.48 8.89
N ILE A 100 -4.97 -2.35 7.66
CA ILE A 100 -5.33 -3.50 6.84
C ILE A 100 -4.09 -4.35 6.52
N GLU A 101 -2.98 -3.73 6.09
CA GLU A 101 -1.71 -4.44 5.81
C GLU A 101 -1.20 -5.17 7.05
N ASN A 102 -1.25 -4.54 8.22
CA ASN A 102 -0.86 -5.18 9.48
C ASN A 102 -1.79 -6.34 9.87
N ILE A 103 -3.10 -6.19 9.70
CA ILE A 103 -4.07 -7.25 10.00
C ILE A 103 -3.85 -8.45 9.07
N GLU A 104 -3.73 -8.21 7.76
CA GLU A 104 -3.46 -9.26 6.77
C GLU A 104 -2.15 -10.02 7.10
N LEU A 105 -1.09 -9.28 7.47
CA LEU A 105 0.18 -9.87 7.89
C LEU A 105 0.03 -10.74 9.15
N ILE A 106 -0.68 -10.26 10.17
CA ILE A 106 -0.89 -10.98 11.43
C ILE A 106 -1.74 -12.25 11.19
N LEU A 107 -2.82 -12.15 10.41
CA LEU A 107 -3.66 -13.30 10.06
C LEU A 107 -2.86 -14.35 9.29
N ALA A 108 -2.04 -13.93 8.32
CA ALA A 108 -1.17 -14.83 7.56
C ALA A 108 -0.11 -15.49 8.45
N ALA A 109 0.51 -14.75 9.37
CA ALA A 109 1.48 -15.29 10.31
C ALA A 109 0.86 -16.33 11.23
N LYS A 110 -0.36 -16.07 11.74
CA LYS A 110 -1.10 -17.03 12.57
C LYS A 110 -1.49 -18.29 11.80
N SER A 111 -1.96 -18.14 10.57
CA SER A 111 -2.30 -19.29 9.72
C SER A 111 -1.09 -20.17 9.39
N LEU A 112 0.10 -19.57 9.26
CA LEU A 112 1.35 -20.25 8.93
C LEU A 112 2.16 -20.69 10.16
N GLY A 113 1.70 -20.38 11.38
CA GLY A 113 2.42 -20.68 12.62
C GLY A 113 3.76 -19.97 12.77
N ARG A 114 3.91 -18.77 12.17
CA ARG A 114 5.14 -17.96 12.29
C ARG A 114 5.30 -17.36 13.68
N SER A 115 6.54 -17.15 14.09
CA SER A 115 6.86 -16.53 15.38
C SER A 115 6.47 -15.05 15.44
N ILE A 116 6.33 -14.53 16.66
CA ILE A 116 6.04 -13.12 16.89
C ILE A 116 7.20 -12.26 16.39
N GLU A 117 8.43 -12.67 16.70
CA GLU A 117 9.67 -11.96 16.36
C GLU A 117 9.85 -11.83 14.85
N GLU A 118 9.61 -12.91 14.11
CA GLU A 118 9.67 -12.91 12.64
C GLU A 118 8.63 -11.98 12.01
N THR A 119 7.45 -11.86 12.61
CA THR A 119 6.34 -11.06 12.05
C THR A 119 6.44 -9.60 12.45
N GLU A 120 6.90 -9.31 13.67
CA GLU A 120 6.92 -7.95 14.25
C GLU A 120 7.75 -6.97 13.43
N ALA A 121 8.85 -7.42 12.82
CA ALA A 121 9.73 -6.59 11.99
C ALA A 121 9.01 -5.98 10.78
N PHE A 122 8.01 -6.67 10.23
CA PHE A 122 7.28 -6.27 9.03
C PHE A 122 6.07 -5.39 9.31
N LEU A 123 5.68 -5.19 10.57
CA LEU A 123 4.56 -4.32 10.91
C LEU A 123 4.85 -2.86 10.57
N VAL A 124 3.91 -2.22 9.87
CA VAL A 124 3.91 -0.77 9.69
C VAL A 124 3.41 -0.12 10.98
N SER A 125 4.34 0.24 11.84
CA SER A 125 4.03 0.75 13.18
C SER A 125 5.13 1.68 13.70
N SER A 126 4.74 2.54 14.64
CA SER A 126 5.66 3.42 15.36
C SER A 126 5.85 2.91 16.78
N ARG A 127 6.80 2.04 16.98
CA ARG A 127 7.07 1.38 18.25
C ARG A 127 7.19 2.30 19.46
N ASN A 128 7.58 3.56 19.25
CA ASN A 128 7.88 4.52 20.33
C ASN A 128 7.11 5.84 20.23
N LEU A 129 6.06 5.93 19.42
CA LEU A 129 5.29 7.16 19.27
C LEU A 129 3.99 7.11 20.07
N PRO A 130 3.59 8.23 20.73
CA PRO A 130 2.35 8.29 21.47
C PRO A 130 1.13 7.96 20.60
N VAL A 131 0.20 7.18 21.15
CA VAL A 131 -1.10 6.89 20.56
C VAL A 131 -1.83 8.19 20.20
N GLY A 132 -2.46 8.25 19.04
CA GLY A 132 -3.39 9.33 18.66
C GLY A 132 -2.89 10.33 17.62
N ILE A 133 -1.64 10.23 17.16
CA ILE A 133 -1.08 11.13 16.13
C ILE A 133 -0.59 10.36 14.89
N THR A 134 -0.73 9.05 14.90
CA THR A 134 -0.43 8.19 13.76
C THR A 134 -1.67 8.04 12.89
N GLY A 135 -1.52 7.88 11.58
CA GLY A 135 -2.63 7.57 10.68
C GLY A 135 -3.28 6.20 10.97
N ASN A 136 -2.64 5.37 11.78
CA ASN A 136 -3.11 4.04 12.15
C ASN A 136 -4.12 4.14 13.31
N VAL A 137 -5.21 3.40 13.20
CA VAL A 137 -6.24 3.28 14.24
C VAL A 137 -5.79 2.31 15.34
N ILE A 138 -5.04 1.25 14.97
CA ILE A 138 -4.56 0.22 15.90
C ILE A 138 -3.19 0.61 16.45
N PRO A 139 -3.06 0.87 17.78
CA PRO A 139 -1.78 1.16 18.39
C PRO A 139 -0.80 -0.01 18.30
N TYR A 140 0.49 0.26 18.30
CA TYR A 140 1.51 -0.78 18.29
C TYR A 140 1.39 -1.79 19.45
N SER A 141 1.07 -1.31 20.67
CA SER A 141 0.82 -2.21 21.81
C SER A 141 -0.26 -3.24 21.52
N ASP A 142 -1.29 -2.83 20.80
CA ASP A 142 -2.43 -3.68 20.47
C ASP A 142 -2.11 -4.60 19.28
N LEU A 143 -1.27 -4.17 18.33
CA LEU A 143 -0.71 -5.06 17.30
C LEU A 143 0.11 -6.20 17.93
N LYS A 144 0.89 -5.91 18.97
CA LYS A 144 1.58 -6.96 19.75
C LYS A 144 0.60 -7.92 20.44
N LEU A 145 -0.49 -7.41 21.03
CA LEU A 145 -1.52 -8.26 21.61
C LEU A 145 -2.21 -9.15 20.56
N LEU A 146 -2.42 -8.65 19.35
CA LEU A 146 -2.92 -9.45 18.23
C LEU A 146 -1.96 -10.57 17.84
N LEU A 147 -0.65 -10.28 17.79
CA LEU A 147 0.39 -11.29 17.55
C LEU A 147 0.47 -12.36 18.64
N GLN A 148 0.07 -12.05 19.87
CA GLN A 148 0.05 -12.99 21.00
C GLN A 148 -1.20 -13.88 21.05
N GLN A 149 -2.21 -13.60 20.23
CA GLN A 149 -3.43 -14.44 20.19
C GLN A 149 -3.11 -15.88 19.77
N ALA A 150 -3.91 -16.82 20.21
CA ALA A 150 -3.67 -18.24 19.97
C ALA A 150 -3.81 -18.62 18.49
N ASP A 151 -4.83 -18.08 17.82
CA ASP A 151 -5.20 -18.43 16.46
C ASP A 151 -5.86 -17.26 15.71
N VAL A 152 -6.23 -17.50 14.46
CA VAL A 152 -6.89 -16.55 13.57
C VAL A 152 -8.23 -16.06 14.15
N GLU A 153 -9.04 -16.94 14.74
CA GLU A 153 -10.35 -16.56 15.30
C GLU A 153 -10.21 -15.65 16.51
N ALA A 154 -9.23 -15.89 17.37
CA ALA A 154 -8.93 -15.03 18.51
C ALA A 154 -8.47 -13.62 18.05
N VAL A 155 -7.68 -13.54 16.95
CA VAL A 155 -7.31 -12.26 16.33
C VAL A 155 -8.55 -11.53 15.81
N VAL A 156 -9.44 -12.20 15.08
CA VAL A 156 -10.68 -11.60 14.55
C VAL A 156 -11.56 -11.06 15.67
N ASN A 157 -11.74 -11.81 16.76
CA ASN A 157 -12.51 -11.38 17.91
C ASN A 157 -11.91 -10.14 18.59
N GLN A 158 -10.58 -10.07 18.72
CA GLN A 158 -9.90 -8.93 19.31
C GLN A 158 -10.02 -7.66 18.43
N LEU A 159 -10.15 -7.82 17.11
CA LEU A 159 -10.31 -6.72 16.14
C LEU A 159 -11.69 -6.05 16.19
N VAL A 160 -12.68 -6.62 16.88
CA VAL A 160 -14.04 -6.05 17.00
C VAL A 160 -14.01 -4.63 17.57
N LYS A 161 -13.16 -4.36 18.57
CA LYS A 161 -13.03 -3.04 19.19
C LYS A 161 -12.52 -1.93 18.22
N TYR A 162 -11.92 -2.30 17.10
CA TYR A 162 -11.44 -1.36 16.08
C TYR A 162 -12.36 -1.23 14.86
N GLY A 163 -13.48 -1.97 14.87
CA GLY A 163 -14.44 -1.99 13.78
C GLY A 163 -14.12 -2.99 12.66
N TYR A 164 -12.90 -3.53 12.60
CA TYR A 164 -12.52 -4.53 11.59
C TYR A 164 -13.10 -5.91 11.87
N GLY A 165 -13.22 -6.28 13.15
CA GLY A 165 -13.72 -7.59 13.54
C GLY A 165 -15.16 -7.84 13.08
N ALA A 166 -16.04 -6.83 13.08
CA ALA A 166 -17.41 -6.97 12.62
C ALA A 166 -17.49 -7.43 11.14
N VAL A 167 -16.56 -6.96 10.30
CA VAL A 167 -16.46 -7.34 8.89
C VAL A 167 -15.90 -8.75 8.75
N LEU A 168 -14.86 -9.07 9.53
CA LEU A 168 -14.18 -10.37 9.48
C LEU A 168 -15.04 -11.50 10.07
N LEU A 169 -15.86 -11.22 11.11
CA LEU A 169 -16.77 -12.20 11.69
C LEU A 169 -17.76 -12.77 10.66
N GLN A 170 -18.15 -12.01 9.66
CA GLN A 170 -19.04 -12.47 8.60
C GLN A 170 -18.37 -13.54 7.72
N GLU A 171 -17.05 -13.51 7.60
CA GLU A 171 -16.25 -14.41 6.77
C GLU A 171 -15.70 -15.63 7.55
N LEU A 172 -15.90 -15.70 8.88
CA LEU A 172 -15.40 -16.82 9.70
C LEU A 172 -15.95 -18.18 9.26
N GLY A 173 -17.18 -18.22 8.79
CA GLY A 173 -17.79 -19.44 8.30
C GLY A 173 -17.06 -20.02 7.07
N ASP A 174 -16.64 -19.15 6.16
CA ASP A 174 -15.90 -19.55 4.96
C ASP A 174 -14.47 -19.96 5.34
N PHE A 175 -13.81 -19.20 6.22
CA PHE A 175 -12.49 -19.55 6.73
C PHE A 175 -12.46 -20.91 7.44
N ARG A 176 -13.43 -21.20 8.31
CA ARG A 176 -13.53 -22.51 9.00
C ARG A 176 -13.67 -23.69 8.05
N ARG A 177 -14.29 -23.47 6.88
CA ARG A 177 -14.48 -24.53 5.87
C ARG A 177 -13.26 -24.74 4.98
N SER A 178 -12.59 -23.65 4.60
CA SER A 178 -11.53 -23.66 3.58
C SER A 178 -10.12 -23.55 4.13
N GLY A 179 -9.95 -22.94 5.31
CA GLY A 179 -8.65 -22.51 5.83
C GLY A 179 -8.03 -21.34 5.05
N ASP A 180 -8.75 -20.80 4.07
CA ASP A 180 -8.26 -19.74 3.19
C ASP A 180 -8.55 -18.34 3.77
N LEU A 181 -7.52 -17.49 3.79
CA LEU A 181 -7.61 -16.10 4.25
C LEU A 181 -8.16 -15.15 3.17
N GLY A 182 -8.39 -15.61 1.96
CA GLY A 182 -8.82 -14.78 0.83
C GLY A 182 -10.13 -14.04 1.07
N SER A 183 -11.09 -14.67 1.77
CA SER A 183 -12.36 -14.03 2.16
C SER A 183 -12.13 -12.87 3.13
N PHE A 184 -11.23 -13.00 4.11
CA PHE A 184 -10.88 -11.93 5.03
C PHE A 184 -10.21 -10.75 4.31
N THR A 185 -9.23 -11.04 3.47
CA THR A 185 -8.56 -10.01 2.65
C THR A 185 -9.58 -9.27 1.77
N GLY A 186 -10.47 -9.97 1.08
CA GLY A 186 -11.51 -9.37 0.27
C GLY A 186 -12.45 -8.46 1.06
N ALA A 187 -12.90 -8.91 2.23
CA ALA A 187 -13.80 -8.15 3.11
C ALA A 187 -13.11 -6.88 3.66
N LEU A 188 -11.86 -6.98 4.11
CA LEU A 188 -11.06 -5.85 4.60
C LEU A 188 -10.83 -4.79 3.52
N GLN A 189 -10.47 -5.21 2.31
CA GLN A 189 -10.26 -4.31 1.17
C GLN A 189 -11.54 -3.58 0.78
N LYS A 190 -12.69 -4.28 0.72
CA LYS A 190 -13.99 -3.65 0.47
C LYS A 190 -14.33 -2.63 1.55
N TYR A 191 -14.21 -2.99 2.81
CA TYR A 191 -14.48 -2.09 3.94
C TYR A 191 -13.62 -0.83 3.88
N TYR A 192 -12.32 -0.98 3.63
CA TYR A 192 -11.38 0.12 3.49
C TYR A 192 -11.80 1.10 2.39
N TYR A 193 -12.01 0.63 1.17
CA TYR A 193 -12.33 1.50 0.05
C TYR A 193 -13.71 2.12 0.15
N GLN A 194 -14.71 1.40 0.68
CA GLN A 194 -16.04 1.97 0.92
C GLN A 194 -15.97 3.12 1.93
N ARG A 195 -15.25 2.93 3.03
CA ARG A 195 -15.03 3.97 4.04
C ARG A 195 -14.28 5.18 3.43
N LEU A 196 -13.21 4.93 2.69
CA LEU A 196 -12.43 5.98 2.04
C LEU A 196 -13.29 6.78 1.03
N LEU A 197 -14.02 6.12 0.15
CA LEU A 197 -14.91 6.81 -0.81
C LEU A 197 -16.01 7.61 -0.10
N TRP A 198 -16.49 7.13 1.05
CA TRP A 198 -17.44 7.87 1.87
C TRP A 198 -16.85 9.19 2.37
N GLU A 199 -15.62 9.19 2.86
CA GLU A 199 -14.93 10.41 3.29
C GLU A 199 -14.65 11.37 2.13
N LEU A 200 -14.39 10.84 0.93
CA LEU A 200 -14.13 11.62 -0.28
C LEU A 200 -15.39 12.12 -1.01
N ARG A 201 -16.59 11.76 -0.55
CA ARG A 201 -17.85 12.05 -1.28
C ARG A 201 -18.13 13.54 -1.51
N TYR A 202 -17.60 14.40 -0.66
CA TYR A 202 -17.80 15.85 -0.75
C TYR A 202 -16.64 16.61 -1.39
N PHE A 203 -15.60 15.91 -1.82
CA PHE A 203 -14.46 16.55 -2.50
C PHE A 203 -14.92 17.20 -3.81
N ARG A 204 -14.48 18.43 -4.05
CA ARG A 204 -14.86 19.29 -5.17
C ARG A 204 -13.63 20.01 -5.73
N GLY A 205 -13.72 20.49 -6.98
CA GLY A 205 -12.64 21.27 -7.60
C GLY A 205 -11.31 20.48 -7.59
N ASP A 206 -10.26 21.10 -7.08
CA ASP A 206 -8.91 20.51 -7.02
C ASP A 206 -8.82 19.20 -6.22
N GLU A 207 -9.74 18.99 -5.30
CA GLU A 207 -9.79 17.78 -4.46
C GLU A 207 -10.29 16.55 -5.24
N LEU A 208 -11.00 16.76 -6.37
CA LEU A 208 -11.47 15.66 -7.22
C LEU A 208 -10.34 14.78 -7.72
N THR A 209 -9.15 15.35 -7.95
CA THR A 209 -7.97 14.58 -8.37
C THR A 209 -7.62 13.49 -7.35
N THR A 210 -7.74 13.77 -6.04
CA THR A 210 -7.55 12.76 -4.99
C THR A 210 -8.58 11.64 -5.10
N ARG A 211 -9.84 11.99 -5.34
CA ARG A 211 -10.90 10.98 -5.50
C ARG A 211 -10.71 10.14 -6.76
N GLU A 212 -10.28 10.75 -7.86
CA GLU A 212 -9.96 10.05 -9.10
C GLU A 212 -8.78 9.07 -8.90
N TYR A 213 -7.73 9.50 -8.20
CA TYR A 213 -6.62 8.63 -7.83
C TYR A 213 -7.09 7.40 -7.05
N VAL A 214 -7.91 7.58 -6.01
CA VAL A 214 -8.46 6.45 -5.24
C VAL A 214 -9.32 5.53 -6.10
N ARG A 215 -10.11 6.07 -7.02
CA ARG A 215 -10.88 5.26 -7.97
C ARG A 215 -9.98 4.46 -8.93
N ALA A 216 -8.83 5.03 -9.31
CA ALA A 216 -7.83 4.32 -10.10
C ALA A 216 -7.12 3.21 -9.29
N GLU A 217 -6.83 3.45 -8.00
CA GLU A 217 -6.32 2.41 -7.09
C GLU A 217 -7.31 1.24 -6.96
N ILE A 218 -8.62 1.52 -6.83
CA ILE A 218 -9.66 0.49 -6.81
C ILE A 218 -9.68 -0.29 -8.13
N ALA A 219 -9.60 0.39 -9.27
CA ALA A 219 -9.56 -0.26 -10.57
C ALA A 219 -8.32 -1.16 -10.69
N LYS A 220 -7.12 -0.68 -10.29
CA LYS A 220 -5.91 -1.49 -10.21
C LYS A 220 -6.12 -2.73 -9.36
N LYS A 221 -6.68 -2.59 -8.15
CA LYS A 221 -6.92 -3.70 -7.24
C LYS A 221 -7.86 -4.74 -7.83
N ASN A 222 -8.96 -4.30 -8.44
CA ASN A 222 -9.90 -5.19 -9.12
C ASN A 222 -9.28 -5.94 -10.29
N VAL A 223 -8.44 -5.25 -11.09
CA VAL A 223 -7.72 -5.88 -12.21
C VAL A 223 -6.72 -6.92 -11.69
N LEU A 224 -5.94 -6.62 -10.65
CA LEU A 224 -5.00 -7.59 -10.07
C LEU A 224 -5.74 -8.82 -9.52
N ASN A 225 -6.86 -8.60 -8.82
CA ASN A 225 -7.69 -9.70 -8.33
C ASN A 225 -8.27 -10.53 -9.48
N MET A 226 -8.66 -9.88 -10.60
CA MET A 226 -9.12 -10.54 -11.81
C MET A 226 -8.05 -11.46 -12.41
N LEU A 227 -6.83 -10.93 -12.60
CA LEU A 227 -5.72 -11.67 -13.19
C LEU A 227 -5.32 -12.85 -12.31
N LYS A 228 -5.23 -12.66 -10.99
CA LYS A 228 -4.97 -13.74 -10.01
C LYS A 228 -6.05 -14.81 -10.04
N SER A 229 -7.32 -14.40 -10.04
CA SER A 229 -8.46 -15.35 -10.10
C SER A 229 -8.47 -16.14 -11.40
N LYS A 230 -8.13 -15.49 -12.52
CA LYS A 230 -8.06 -16.13 -13.83
C LYS A 230 -6.91 -17.14 -13.92
N GLU A 231 -5.73 -16.77 -13.41
CA GLU A 231 -4.56 -17.65 -13.33
C GLU A 231 -4.85 -18.89 -12.48
N SER A 232 -5.55 -18.71 -11.36
CA SER A 232 -5.98 -19.79 -10.47
C SER A 232 -7.22 -20.53 -10.98
N SER A 233 -7.72 -20.22 -12.18
CA SER A 233 -8.91 -20.83 -12.79
C SER A 233 -10.16 -20.78 -11.89
N LEU A 234 -10.32 -19.74 -11.09
CA LEU A 234 -11.47 -19.58 -10.20
C LEU A 234 -12.77 -19.30 -10.99
N PRO A 235 -13.94 -19.78 -10.51
CA PRO A 235 -15.22 -19.41 -11.08
C PRO A 235 -15.48 -17.91 -11.05
N LYS A 236 -16.20 -17.39 -12.05
CA LYS A 236 -16.58 -15.96 -12.16
C LYS A 236 -17.28 -15.45 -10.91
N GLU A 237 -18.12 -16.28 -10.29
CA GLU A 237 -18.88 -15.98 -9.09
C GLU A 237 -17.97 -15.69 -7.89
N ILE A 238 -16.82 -16.37 -7.80
CA ILE A 238 -15.82 -16.13 -6.77
C ILE A 238 -15.16 -14.76 -7.00
N TYR A 239 -14.70 -14.47 -8.22
CA TYR A 239 -14.16 -13.16 -8.56
C TYR A 239 -15.17 -12.03 -8.30
N ALA A 240 -16.44 -12.21 -8.72
CA ALA A 240 -17.51 -11.22 -8.54
C ALA A 240 -17.69 -10.81 -7.07
N ARG A 241 -17.55 -11.75 -6.13
CA ARG A 241 -17.63 -11.46 -4.69
C ARG A 241 -16.51 -10.54 -4.19
N HIS A 242 -15.36 -10.51 -4.87
CA HIS A 242 -14.19 -9.72 -4.48
C HIS A 242 -14.08 -8.37 -5.20
N ILE A 243 -14.99 -8.07 -6.14
CA ILE A 243 -15.00 -6.77 -6.81
C ILE A 243 -15.30 -5.65 -5.80
N ILE A 244 -14.46 -4.63 -5.81
CA ILE A 244 -14.60 -3.42 -5.01
C ILE A 244 -15.31 -2.38 -5.88
N GLU A 245 -16.45 -1.90 -5.41
CA GLU A 245 -17.25 -0.90 -6.13
C GLU A 245 -16.64 0.51 -6.04
N GLY A 246 -17.02 1.37 -6.99
CA GLY A 246 -16.59 2.77 -7.00
C GLY A 246 -15.28 3.06 -7.71
N GLY A 247 -14.64 2.05 -8.32
CA GLY A 247 -13.47 2.22 -9.17
C GLY A 247 -13.76 2.96 -10.47
N LEU A 248 -12.72 3.13 -11.31
CA LEU A 248 -12.86 3.71 -12.65
C LEU A 248 -13.56 2.77 -13.63
N ILE A 249 -13.43 1.47 -13.43
CA ILE A 249 -14.00 0.44 -14.29
C ILE A 249 -15.31 -0.05 -13.65
N ASP A 250 -16.38 -0.05 -14.43
CA ASP A 250 -17.68 -0.55 -13.97
C ASP A 250 -17.60 -2.07 -13.67
N PRO A 251 -18.21 -2.57 -12.58
CA PRO A 251 -18.22 -4.00 -12.25
C PRO A 251 -18.67 -4.91 -13.39
N ARG A 252 -19.62 -4.48 -14.22
CA ARG A 252 -20.08 -5.26 -15.38
C ARG A 252 -18.98 -5.43 -16.41
N GLN A 253 -18.22 -4.36 -16.70
CA GLN A 253 -17.09 -4.42 -17.63
C GLN A 253 -15.96 -5.33 -17.12
N LEU A 254 -15.72 -5.34 -15.80
CA LEU A 254 -14.78 -6.27 -15.17
C LEU A 254 -15.24 -7.73 -15.34
N LEU A 255 -16.54 -8.01 -15.14
CA LEU A 255 -17.09 -9.34 -15.29
C LEU A 255 -17.10 -9.81 -16.75
N GLU A 256 -17.35 -8.91 -17.71
CA GLU A 256 -17.24 -9.17 -19.14
C GLU A 256 -15.78 -9.45 -19.55
N ALA A 257 -14.82 -8.68 -18.99
CA ALA A 257 -13.40 -8.93 -19.23
C ALA A 257 -12.96 -10.29 -18.67
N TYR A 258 -13.47 -10.68 -17.49
CA TYR A 258 -13.17 -11.99 -16.88
C TYR A 258 -13.60 -13.18 -17.75
N GLU A 259 -14.68 -13.07 -18.53
CA GLU A 259 -15.16 -14.12 -19.44
C GLU A 259 -14.25 -14.34 -20.65
N SER A 260 -13.29 -13.46 -20.90
CA SER A 260 -12.33 -13.62 -22.00
C SER A 260 -11.51 -14.91 -21.84
N PRO A 261 -11.12 -15.56 -22.94
CA PRO A 261 -10.50 -16.89 -22.89
C PRO A 261 -9.12 -16.91 -22.24
N GLY A 262 -8.39 -15.78 -22.23
CA GLY A 262 -7.04 -15.73 -21.67
C GLY A 262 -6.62 -14.33 -21.24
N LEU A 263 -5.45 -14.23 -20.58
CA LEU A 263 -4.93 -12.97 -20.04
C LEU A 263 -4.71 -11.90 -21.12
N LYS A 264 -4.28 -12.29 -22.32
CA LYS A 264 -4.08 -11.33 -23.43
C LYS A 264 -5.37 -10.62 -23.85
N GLU A 265 -6.46 -11.37 -23.93
CA GLU A 265 -7.78 -10.80 -24.28
C GLU A 265 -8.35 -9.96 -23.15
N ILE A 266 -8.12 -10.35 -21.89
CA ILE A 266 -8.46 -9.54 -20.72
C ILE A 266 -7.74 -8.20 -20.81
N VAL A 267 -6.43 -8.21 -20.98
CA VAL A 267 -5.60 -6.99 -21.07
C VAL A 267 -6.05 -6.08 -22.19
N ARG A 268 -6.35 -6.62 -23.38
CA ARG A 268 -6.87 -5.82 -24.50
C ARG A 268 -8.19 -5.13 -24.18
N ARG A 269 -9.08 -5.76 -23.41
CA ARG A 269 -10.34 -5.14 -22.96
C ARG A 269 -10.12 -4.04 -21.91
N LEU A 270 -9.00 -4.11 -21.17
CA LEU A 270 -8.64 -3.13 -20.15
C LEU A 270 -7.88 -1.93 -20.69
N GLU A 271 -7.41 -1.96 -21.96
CA GLU A 271 -6.61 -0.92 -22.60
C GLU A 271 -7.17 0.51 -22.44
N PRO A 272 -8.51 0.76 -22.47
CA PRO A 272 -9.05 2.10 -22.22
C PRO A 272 -8.69 2.71 -20.86
N TRP A 273 -8.34 1.89 -19.88
CA TRP A 273 -7.97 2.31 -18.51
C TRP A 273 -6.51 2.07 -18.20
N PHE A 274 -5.96 0.95 -18.66
CA PHE A 274 -4.59 0.53 -18.41
C PHE A 274 -3.98 -0.09 -19.67
N ASP A 275 -2.95 0.56 -20.23
CA ASP A 275 -2.11 -0.06 -21.25
C ASP A 275 -1.12 -1.03 -20.58
N LEU A 276 -1.50 -2.29 -20.57
CA LEU A 276 -0.73 -3.38 -19.97
C LEU A 276 0.00 -4.25 -20.99
N SER A 277 0.13 -3.80 -22.25
CA SER A 277 0.77 -4.54 -23.34
C SER A 277 2.20 -4.98 -22.99
N GLY A 278 3.02 -4.06 -22.48
CA GLY A 278 4.38 -4.36 -22.03
C GLY A 278 4.44 -5.31 -20.82
N ALA A 279 3.45 -5.24 -19.93
CA ALA A 279 3.37 -6.18 -18.80
C ALA A 279 3.02 -7.61 -19.27
N VAL A 280 2.19 -7.76 -20.31
CA VAL A 280 1.88 -9.08 -20.91
C VAL A 280 3.13 -9.74 -21.52
N GLU A 281 3.98 -8.96 -22.18
CA GLU A 281 5.23 -9.47 -22.74
C GLU A 281 6.16 -9.99 -21.62
N ARG A 282 6.39 -9.17 -20.60
CA ARG A 282 7.22 -9.56 -19.43
C ARG A 282 6.62 -10.74 -18.66
N TYR A 283 5.30 -10.77 -18.49
CA TYR A 283 4.62 -11.93 -17.89
C TYR A 283 4.84 -13.20 -18.71
N GLY A 284 4.86 -13.12 -20.04
CA GLY A 284 5.18 -14.25 -20.91
C GLY A 284 6.58 -14.83 -20.69
N GLU A 285 7.53 -14.02 -20.24
CA GLU A 285 8.91 -14.42 -19.93
C GLU A 285 9.07 -14.93 -18.48
N THR A 286 8.41 -14.25 -17.52
CA THR A 286 8.63 -14.47 -16.08
C THR A 286 7.58 -15.36 -15.42
N GLY A 287 6.37 -15.44 -15.97
CA GLY A 287 5.22 -16.07 -15.33
C GLY A 287 4.73 -15.36 -14.07
N ASN A 288 5.16 -14.10 -13.83
CA ASN A 288 4.90 -13.39 -12.58
C ASN A 288 3.88 -12.26 -12.78
N LEU A 289 2.73 -12.35 -12.10
CA LEU A 289 1.69 -11.31 -12.13
C LEU A 289 2.14 -9.96 -11.54
N THR A 290 3.24 -9.91 -10.82
CA THR A 290 3.83 -8.66 -10.31
C THR A 290 4.16 -7.67 -11.43
N GLU A 291 4.40 -8.15 -12.66
CA GLU A 291 4.64 -7.30 -13.84
C GLU A 291 3.46 -6.35 -14.11
N PHE A 292 2.25 -6.85 -13.96
CA PHE A 292 1.03 -6.04 -14.11
C PHE A 292 0.88 -5.02 -12.98
N GLU A 293 1.20 -5.42 -11.74
CA GLU A 293 1.13 -4.52 -10.59
C GLU A 293 2.10 -3.35 -10.76
N VAL A 294 3.36 -3.63 -11.10
CA VAL A 294 4.39 -2.61 -11.34
C VAL A 294 3.98 -1.65 -12.45
N GLU A 295 3.44 -2.17 -13.56
CA GLU A 295 3.03 -1.31 -14.67
C GLU A 295 1.87 -0.39 -14.29
N MET A 296 0.85 -0.91 -13.61
CA MET A 296 -0.27 -0.10 -13.13
C MET A 296 0.17 0.93 -12.08
N ASP A 297 1.09 0.59 -11.17
CA ASP A 297 1.63 1.55 -10.20
C ASP A 297 2.39 2.69 -10.91
N ARG A 298 3.15 2.38 -11.96
CA ARG A 298 3.82 3.40 -12.77
C ARG A 298 2.83 4.33 -13.46
N MET A 299 1.76 3.77 -14.04
CA MET A 299 0.73 4.56 -14.68
C MET A 299 0.05 5.48 -13.66
N LEU A 300 -0.32 4.97 -12.48
CA LEU A 300 -0.91 5.78 -11.42
C LEU A 300 0.04 6.90 -10.98
N GLY A 301 1.31 6.60 -10.76
CA GLY A 301 2.32 7.59 -10.39
C GLY A 301 2.50 8.67 -11.46
N ARG A 302 2.68 8.27 -12.71
CA ARG A 302 2.86 9.17 -13.84
C ARG A 302 1.65 10.08 -14.06
N ASP A 303 0.44 9.54 -13.98
CA ASP A 303 -0.77 10.24 -14.38
C ASP A 303 -1.37 11.09 -13.25
N TYR A 304 -1.18 10.70 -11.99
CA TYR A 304 -1.82 11.37 -10.85
C TYR A 304 -0.88 12.20 -9.98
N LEU A 305 0.37 11.78 -9.72
CA LEU A 305 1.25 12.53 -8.82
C LEU A 305 1.51 13.97 -9.29
N PRO A 306 1.81 14.25 -10.58
CA PRO A 306 1.97 15.63 -11.04
C PRO A 306 0.68 16.45 -10.90
N ARG A 307 -0.48 15.85 -11.13
CA ARG A 307 -1.79 16.53 -10.99
C ARG A 307 -2.09 16.84 -9.53
N LEU A 308 -1.88 15.89 -8.62
CA LEU A 308 -2.03 16.11 -7.17
C LEU A 308 -1.08 17.22 -6.68
N ARG A 309 0.17 17.24 -7.15
CA ARG A 309 1.18 18.25 -6.83
C ARG A 309 0.80 19.65 -7.33
N SER A 310 0.16 19.76 -8.47
CA SER A 310 -0.24 21.06 -9.05
C SER A 310 -1.32 21.77 -8.23
N HIS A 311 -2.11 21.03 -7.44
CA HIS A 311 -3.16 21.58 -6.58
C HIS A 311 -2.62 22.01 -5.21
N THR A 312 -1.76 23.04 -5.20
CA THR A 312 -0.93 23.46 -4.06
C THR A 312 -1.72 23.91 -2.82
N LEU A 313 -2.95 24.43 -3.02
CA LEU A 313 -3.80 24.96 -1.95
C LEU A 313 -5.01 24.04 -1.67
N SER A 314 -4.82 22.75 -1.84
CA SER A 314 -5.83 21.74 -1.57
C SER A 314 -5.25 20.54 -0.82
N VAL A 315 -6.12 19.67 -0.29
CA VAL A 315 -5.72 18.42 0.34
C VAL A 315 -4.95 17.49 -0.63
N SER A 316 -5.12 17.67 -1.94
CA SER A 316 -4.43 16.88 -2.97
C SER A 316 -2.91 16.94 -2.85
N SER A 317 -2.35 18.09 -2.46
CA SER A 317 -0.91 18.21 -2.21
C SER A 317 -0.44 17.42 -0.98
N VAL A 318 -1.30 17.25 0.02
CA VAL A 318 -1.01 16.40 1.18
C VAL A 318 -1.05 14.93 0.80
N PHE A 319 -2.02 14.53 -0.02
CA PHE A 319 -2.09 13.16 -0.56
C PHE A 319 -0.89 12.85 -1.45
N GLU A 320 -0.46 13.79 -2.32
CA GLU A 320 0.75 13.60 -3.12
C GLU A 320 1.95 13.28 -2.23
N PHE A 321 2.15 14.01 -1.15
CA PHE A 321 3.26 13.82 -0.22
C PHE A 321 3.25 12.43 0.42
N VAL A 322 2.10 11.95 0.91
CA VAL A 322 2.02 10.62 1.53
C VAL A 322 2.16 9.50 0.49
N ILE A 323 1.61 9.66 -0.71
CA ILE A 323 1.74 8.67 -1.80
C ILE A 323 3.19 8.56 -2.25
N ARG A 324 3.93 9.67 -2.35
CA ARG A 324 5.37 9.62 -2.64
C ARG A 324 6.16 8.86 -1.58
N ALA A 325 5.86 9.07 -0.31
CA ALA A 325 6.50 8.32 0.78
C ALA A 325 6.22 6.82 0.68
N GLU A 326 5.02 6.44 0.28
CA GLU A 326 4.68 5.03 0.00
C GLU A 326 5.47 4.47 -1.16
N TYR A 327 5.62 5.21 -2.26
CA TYR A 327 6.41 4.79 -3.41
C TYR A 327 7.88 4.66 -3.07
N GLU A 328 8.43 5.59 -2.27
CA GLU A 328 9.81 5.51 -1.82
C GLU A 328 10.04 4.28 -0.95
N ARG A 329 9.16 4.03 0.05
CA ARG A 329 9.17 2.79 0.85
C ARG A 329 9.15 1.55 -0.05
N GLN A 330 8.24 1.51 -1.02
CA GLN A 330 8.11 0.37 -1.93
C GLN A 330 9.39 0.17 -2.77
N ASN A 331 9.99 1.24 -3.27
CA ASN A 331 11.23 1.16 -4.05
C ASN A 331 12.38 0.60 -3.22
N ILE A 332 12.60 1.09 -2.00
CA ILE A 332 13.65 0.59 -1.12
C ILE A 332 13.42 -0.90 -0.83
N ARG A 333 12.19 -1.30 -0.48
CA ARG A 333 11.85 -2.71 -0.23
C ARG A 333 12.10 -3.59 -1.46
N LYS A 334 11.66 -3.16 -2.64
CA LYS A 334 11.88 -3.89 -3.91
C LYS A 334 13.37 -4.09 -4.18
N ILE A 335 14.19 -3.06 -3.97
CA ILE A 335 15.66 -3.15 -4.13
C ILE A 335 16.24 -4.19 -3.16
N VAL A 336 15.89 -4.10 -1.88
CA VAL A 336 16.41 -5.01 -0.83
C VAL A 336 16.03 -6.46 -1.13
N TYR A 337 14.75 -6.73 -1.43
CA TYR A 337 14.30 -8.08 -1.77
C TYR A 337 14.96 -8.61 -3.04
N ALA A 338 15.05 -7.78 -4.08
CA ALA A 338 15.69 -8.20 -5.32
C ALA A 338 17.19 -8.55 -5.11
N LYS A 339 17.89 -7.86 -4.20
CA LYS A 339 19.26 -8.22 -3.80
C LYS A 339 19.32 -9.55 -3.05
N GLN A 340 18.40 -9.80 -2.11
CA GLN A 340 18.32 -11.10 -1.43
C GLN A 340 18.14 -12.27 -2.39
N TYR A 341 17.30 -12.10 -3.42
CA TYR A 341 17.06 -13.12 -4.43
C TYR A 341 18.03 -13.07 -5.61
N ARG A 342 19.10 -12.25 -5.53
CA ARG A 342 20.14 -12.11 -6.57
C ARG A 342 19.58 -11.80 -7.96
N MET A 343 18.56 -10.98 -8.02
CA MET A 343 17.98 -10.54 -9.28
C MET A 343 18.91 -9.56 -10.00
N SER A 344 18.80 -9.51 -11.34
CA SER A 344 19.67 -8.64 -12.15
C SER A 344 19.37 -7.16 -11.89
N GLU A 345 20.41 -6.31 -12.04
CA GLU A 345 20.27 -4.85 -11.94
C GLU A 345 19.22 -4.32 -12.95
N LYS A 346 19.18 -4.88 -14.16
CA LYS A 346 18.16 -4.54 -15.15
C LYS A 346 16.76 -4.77 -14.59
N TYR A 347 16.50 -5.94 -14.01
CA TYR A 347 15.21 -6.26 -13.42
C TYR A 347 14.85 -5.29 -12.28
N ILE A 348 15.81 -4.96 -11.41
CA ILE A 348 15.60 -4.01 -10.31
C ILE A 348 15.17 -2.65 -10.87
N ASN A 349 15.89 -2.15 -11.89
CA ASN A 349 15.56 -0.88 -12.53
C ASN A 349 14.17 -0.89 -13.17
N ASP A 350 13.78 -2.04 -13.72
CA ASP A 350 12.48 -2.21 -14.38
C ASP A 350 11.30 -2.27 -13.40
N ILE A 351 11.51 -2.59 -12.12
CA ILE A 351 10.43 -2.63 -11.10
C ILE A 351 10.34 -1.37 -10.25
N LEU A 352 11.27 -0.41 -10.39
CA LEU A 352 11.22 0.84 -9.64
C LEU A 352 10.05 1.73 -10.08
N LEU A 353 9.38 2.31 -9.09
CA LEU A 353 8.34 3.31 -9.29
C LEU A 353 9.00 4.68 -9.37
N VAL A 354 8.81 5.37 -10.47
CA VAL A 354 9.33 6.74 -10.65
C VAL A 354 8.24 7.71 -10.18
N ALA A 355 8.53 8.47 -9.14
CA ALA A 355 7.68 9.56 -8.65
C ALA A 355 8.17 10.92 -9.16
#